data_d46ffc3e6194e5233b7fea29e901d610
#
_entry.id   d46ffc3e6194e5233b7fea29e901d610
#
_cell.length_a   1.000
_cell.length_b   1.000
_cell.length_c   1.000
_cell.angle_alpha   90.00
_cell.angle_beta   90.00
_cell.angle_gamma   90.00
#
_symmetry.space_group_name_H-M   'P 1'
#
loop_
_entity.id
_entity.type
_entity.pdbx_description
1 polymer ?
#
loop_
_entity_poly.entity_id
_entity_poly.type
_entity_poly.pdbx_seq_one_letter_code
_entity_poly.pdbx_strand_id
1 'polypeptide(L)'
;IQRNRLGLKDPNRPIGVFMFLGSTGVGKTYLAQTLAELMFGTKDALIRIDMSEYSEKFNTSRLVGAPPGYVGYGEGGQLTEKVRRHPYSIVLLDEVEKAHGDVFNLLLQVLDEGRMTDGNGRMVDFRNTIIIMTSNTGTRQLVDFGNGIGFNAALLDNSSEKAKEYARSVIQKSLAHQFAPEFLNRLDEIITFDQLDNTAIRKIVDIELSRLFKRINDMGYAVEISDEAKTLLANKGYSPQYGARPLKRAIQTYIEDVLCELLLSDDKRTSKTIAIDVDGDDKLKVEFKESAAE
;
A
#
# COMPACT_ATOMS: atom_id res chain seq x y z
N ILE A 1 -11.27 -14.88 -4.72
CA ILE A 1 -11.87 -14.16 -5.84
C ILE A 1 -12.45 -15.14 -6.86
N GLN A 2 -11.69 -16.12 -7.37
CA GLN A 2 -12.17 -17.10 -8.36
C GLN A 2 -13.39 -17.91 -7.88
N ARG A 3 -13.43 -18.31 -6.59
CA ARG A 3 -14.58 -19.02 -5.98
C ARG A 3 -15.88 -18.20 -6.06
N ASN A 4 -15.77 -16.87 -5.91
CA ASN A 4 -16.94 -15.99 -6.03
C ASN A 4 -17.43 -15.92 -7.49
N ARG A 5 -16.50 -15.79 -8.46
CA ARG A 5 -16.86 -15.79 -9.89
C ARG A 5 -17.58 -17.07 -10.33
N LEU A 6 -17.29 -18.19 -9.69
CA LEU A 6 -17.95 -19.48 -9.93
C LEU A 6 -19.24 -19.66 -9.15
N GLY A 7 -19.69 -18.66 -8.36
CA GLY A 7 -20.90 -18.74 -7.54
C GLY A 7 -20.80 -19.72 -6.34
N LEU A 8 -19.58 -20.10 -5.95
CA LEU A 8 -19.32 -21.04 -4.86
C LEU A 8 -19.22 -20.37 -3.48
N LYS A 9 -19.26 -19.04 -3.42
CA LYS A 9 -19.24 -18.25 -2.19
C LYS A 9 -20.65 -17.82 -1.82
N ASP A 10 -20.90 -17.59 -0.53
CA ASP A 10 -22.16 -17.04 -0.03
C ASP A 10 -22.47 -15.70 -0.73
N PRO A 11 -23.60 -15.59 -1.45
CA PRO A 11 -23.95 -14.39 -2.19
C PRO A 11 -24.26 -13.18 -1.30
N ASN A 12 -24.47 -13.39 0.01
CA ASN A 12 -24.74 -12.33 0.96
C ASN A 12 -23.48 -11.71 1.56
N ARG A 13 -22.29 -12.19 1.21
CA ARG A 13 -21.01 -11.67 1.72
C ARG A 13 -20.26 -10.88 0.64
N PRO A 14 -19.33 -9.99 1.03
CA PRO A 14 -18.42 -9.33 0.08
C PRO A 14 -17.68 -10.33 -0.81
N ILE A 15 -17.24 -9.91 -2.01
CA ILE A 15 -16.47 -10.75 -2.94
C ILE A 15 -15.26 -11.39 -2.26
N GLY A 16 -14.55 -10.65 -1.41
CA GLY A 16 -13.42 -11.11 -0.64
C GLY A 16 -13.15 -10.22 0.55
N VAL A 17 -12.65 -10.82 1.62
CA VAL A 17 -12.26 -10.12 2.85
C VAL A 17 -10.84 -10.55 3.21
N PHE A 18 -9.88 -9.64 3.06
CA PHE A 18 -8.46 -9.94 3.21
C PHE A 18 -7.82 -9.05 4.27
N MET A 19 -6.89 -9.62 5.03
CA MET A 19 -6.02 -8.84 5.90
C MET A 19 -4.58 -8.90 5.39
N PHE A 20 -3.98 -7.74 5.11
CA PHE A 20 -2.61 -7.58 4.65
C PHE A 20 -1.74 -7.17 5.83
N LEU A 21 -0.85 -8.07 6.22
CA LEU A 21 0.10 -7.85 7.32
C LEU A 21 1.50 -7.59 6.78
N GLY A 22 2.20 -6.66 7.37
CA GLY A 22 3.58 -6.38 6.98
C GLY A 22 4.04 -5.02 7.49
N SER A 23 5.34 -4.78 7.45
CA SER A 23 5.92 -3.49 7.81
C SER A 23 5.44 -2.37 6.89
N THR A 24 5.68 -1.13 7.28
CA THR A 24 5.35 0.03 6.44
C THR A 24 6.21 0.02 5.18
N GLY A 25 5.62 0.39 4.04
CA GLY A 25 6.37 0.57 2.79
C GLY A 25 6.71 -0.71 2.01
N VAL A 26 6.12 -1.87 2.36
CA VAL A 26 6.31 -3.14 1.63
C VAL A 26 5.35 -3.32 0.44
N GLY A 27 4.45 -2.37 0.18
CA GLY A 27 3.57 -2.40 -0.99
C GLY A 27 2.12 -2.84 -0.76
N LYS A 28 1.64 -2.96 0.49
CA LYS A 28 0.24 -3.36 0.80
C LYS A 28 -0.80 -2.51 0.07
N THR A 29 -0.71 -1.19 0.20
CA THR A 29 -1.62 -0.24 -0.46
C THR A 29 -1.46 -0.27 -2.00
N TYR A 30 -0.23 -0.47 -2.49
CA TYR A 30 0.04 -0.58 -3.91
C TYR A 30 -0.61 -1.82 -4.53
N LEU A 31 -0.56 -2.97 -3.85
CA LEU A 31 -1.25 -4.18 -4.30
C LEU A 31 -2.76 -3.97 -4.36
N ALA A 32 -3.36 -3.32 -3.34
CA ALA A 32 -4.80 -3.01 -3.35
C ALA A 32 -5.18 -2.11 -4.53
N GLN A 33 -4.35 -1.11 -4.86
CA GLN A 33 -4.57 -0.21 -6.01
C GLN A 33 -4.45 -0.96 -7.34
N THR A 34 -3.44 -1.82 -7.49
CA THR A 34 -3.26 -2.64 -8.69
C THR A 34 -4.40 -3.63 -8.85
N LEU A 35 -4.88 -4.20 -7.74
CA LEU A 35 -6.03 -5.11 -7.76
C LEU A 35 -7.32 -4.38 -8.19
N ALA A 36 -7.52 -3.12 -7.76
CA ALA A 36 -8.66 -2.31 -8.21
C ALA A 36 -8.64 -2.10 -9.72
N GLU A 37 -7.49 -1.76 -10.27
CA GLU A 37 -7.30 -1.58 -11.71
C GLU A 37 -7.56 -2.88 -12.48
N LEU A 38 -7.05 -4.02 -12.01
CA LEU A 38 -7.22 -5.32 -12.65
C LEU A 38 -8.64 -5.87 -12.55
N MET A 39 -9.34 -5.63 -11.45
CA MET A 39 -10.67 -6.20 -11.20
C MET A 39 -11.79 -5.35 -11.77
N PHE A 40 -11.65 -4.02 -11.68
CA PHE A 40 -12.70 -3.06 -11.98
C PHE A 40 -12.33 -2.08 -13.10
N GLY A 41 -11.12 -2.22 -13.69
CA GLY A 41 -10.69 -1.46 -14.86
C GLY A 41 -10.19 -0.04 -14.59
N THR A 42 -10.24 0.43 -13.34
CA THR A 42 -9.79 1.77 -12.96
C THR A 42 -9.20 1.80 -11.56
N LYS A 43 -8.20 2.66 -11.35
CA LYS A 43 -7.63 2.92 -10.02
C LYS A 43 -8.60 3.65 -9.10
N ASP A 44 -9.56 4.38 -9.66
CA ASP A 44 -10.58 5.11 -8.91
C ASP A 44 -11.60 4.18 -8.24
N ALA A 45 -11.61 2.89 -8.61
CA ALA A 45 -12.37 1.86 -7.91
C ALA A 45 -11.78 1.50 -6.53
N LEU A 46 -10.71 2.17 -6.07
CA LEU A 46 -10.16 2.03 -4.73
C LEU A 46 -10.74 3.10 -3.79
N ILE A 47 -11.56 2.66 -2.84
CA ILE A 47 -12.04 3.47 -1.72
C ILE A 47 -11.06 3.29 -0.56
N ARG A 48 -10.23 4.27 -0.28
CA ARG A 48 -9.30 4.24 0.85
C ARG A 48 -9.84 5.01 2.04
N ILE A 49 -9.79 4.39 3.22
CA ILE A 49 -10.13 4.96 4.52
C ILE A 49 -8.95 4.72 5.46
N ASP A 50 -8.41 5.77 6.04
CA ASP A 50 -7.35 5.69 7.06
C ASP A 50 -8.00 5.49 8.44
N MET A 51 -7.75 4.34 9.05
CA MET A 51 -8.37 3.97 10.32
C MET A 51 -7.79 4.75 11.51
N SER A 52 -6.64 5.42 11.36
CA SER A 52 -6.10 6.31 12.39
C SER A 52 -7.01 7.51 12.68
N GLU A 53 -7.84 7.94 11.70
CA GLU A 53 -8.84 8.98 11.89
C GLU A 53 -10.03 8.53 12.76
N TYR A 54 -10.16 7.22 13.01
CA TYR A 54 -11.26 6.57 13.74
C TYR A 54 -10.79 5.91 15.03
N SER A 55 -9.74 6.44 15.63
CA SER A 55 -9.19 5.96 16.91
C SER A 55 -10.09 6.29 18.11
N GLU A 56 -10.98 7.27 17.98
CA GLU A 56 -11.89 7.69 19.04
C GLU A 56 -13.33 7.32 18.73
N LYS A 57 -14.10 7.00 19.79
CA LYS A 57 -15.47 6.53 19.68
C LYS A 57 -16.40 7.47 18.89
N PHE A 58 -16.30 8.78 19.09
CA PHE A 58 -17.18 9.73 18.41
C PHE A 58 -16.92 9.84 16.91
N ASN A 59 -15.71 9.51 16.45
CA ASN A 59 -15.37 9.51 15.02
C ASN A 59 -16.00 8.33 14.27
N THR A 60 -16.43 7.28 14.96
CA THR A 60 -17.03 6.09 14.34
C THR A 60 -18.31 6.45 13.55
N SER A 61 -19.09 7.42 14.04
CA SER A 61 -20.28 7.93 13.34
C SER A 61 -19.96 8.56 11.99
N ARG A 62 -18.74 9.07 11.77
CA ARG A 62 -18.32 9.62 10.48
C ARG A 62 -18.20 8.55 9.38
N LEU A 63 -17.99 7.27 9.74
CA LEU A 63 -17.95 6.18 8.76
C LEU A 63 -19.32 5.91 8.15
N VAL A 64 -20.36 5.92 8.97
CA VAL A 64 -21.73 5.54 8.58
C VAL A 64 -22.65 6.75 8.40
N GLY A 65 -22.27 7.92 8.90
CA GLY A 65 -23.08 9.12 8.97
C GLY A 65 -23.66 9.38 10.36
N ALA A 66 -23.85 10.64 10.70
CA ALA A 66 -24.45 11.02 11.98
C ALA A 66 -25.95 10.72 11.98
N PRO A 67 -26.51 10.20 13.10
CA PRO A 67 -27.94 10.00 13.22
C PRO A 67 -28.70 11.35 13.31
N PRO A 68 -30.03 11.34 13.07
CA PRO A 68 -30.84 12.56 13.17
C PRO A 68 -30.63 13.29 14.50
N GLY A 69 -30.44 14.61 14.43
CA GLY A 69 -30.24 15.47 15.59
C GLY A 69 -28.80 15.70 16.02
N TYR A 70 -27.84 15.04 15.38
CA TYR A 70 -26.41 15.27 15.63
C TYR A 70 -25.77 16.15 14.56
N VAL A 71 -24.66 16.83 14.94
CA VAL A 71 -23.85 17.64 14.02
C VAL A 71 -23.31 16.75 12.90
N GLY A 72 -23.46 17.18 11.63
CA GLY A 72 -23.10 16.39 10.45
C GLY A 72 -24.21 15.48 9.89
N TYR A 73 -25.44 15.54 10.47
CA TYR A 73 -26.60 14.91 9.87
C TYR A 73 -26.86 15.45 8.47
N GLY A 74 -26.95 14.56 7.48
CA GLY A 74 -27.14 14.91 6.06
C GLY A 74 -25.86 14.89 5.20
N GLU A 75 -24.67 14.93 5.81
CA GLU A 75 -23.40 14.82 5.04
C GLU A 75 -23.14 13.39 4.53
N GLY A 76 -23.83 12.38 5.10
CA GLY A 76 -23.58 10.97 4.81
C GLY A 76 -22.30 10.44 5.45
N GLY A 77 -22.19 9.11 5.54
CA GLY A 77 -20.97 8.49 6.07
C GLY A 77 -19.86 8.40 5.03
N GLN A 78 -18.62 8.63 5.43
CA GLN A 78 -17.47 8.60 4.53
C GLN A 78 -17.31 7.25 3.83
N LEU A 79 -17.58 6.15 4.51
CA LEU A 79 -17.54 4.81 3.93
C LEU A 79 -18.82 4.51 3.13
N THR A 80 -19.96 4.68 3.76
CA THR A 80 -21.26 4.31 3.17
C THR A 80 -21.58 5.11 1.91
N GLU A 81 -21.31 6.42 1.86
CA GLU A 81 -21.52 7.24 0.66
C GLU A 81 -20.57 6.86 -0.49
N LYS A 82 -19.30 6.59 -0.18
CA LYS A 82 -18.33 6.18 -1.22
C LYS A 82 -18.72 4.84 -1.84
N VAL A 83 -19.11 3.85 -1.03
CA VAL A 83 -19.54 2.54 -1.52
C VAL A 83 -20.87 2.64 -2.27
N ARG A 84 -21.81 3.46 -1.80
CA ARG A 84 -23.08 3.67 -2.51
C ARG A 84 -22.88 4.26 -3.92
N ARG A 85 -21.88 5.15 -4.07
CA ARG A 85 -21.53 5.74 -5.39
C ARG A 85 -20.72 4.79 -6.25
N HIS A 86 -19.89 3.95 -5.63
CA HIS A 86 -19.01 2.99 -6.31
C HIS A 86 -19.23 1.59 -5.74
N PRO A 87 -20.34 0.91 -6.09
CA PRO A 87 -20.67 -0.40 -5.51
C PRO A 87 -19.72 -1.52 -5.95
N TYR A 88 -19.04 -1.36 -7.08
CA TYR A 88 -17.98 -2.26 -7.58
C TYR A 88 -16.63 -1.65 -7.28
N SER A 89 -16.10 -1.91 -6.08
CA SER A 89 -14.87 -1.27 -5.60
C SER A 89 -14.06 -2.15 -4.66
N ILE A 90 -12.82 -1.76 -4.45
CA ILE A 90 -12.02 -2.24 -3.34
C ILE A 90 -12.14 -1.23 -2.21
N VAL A 91 -12.56 -1.69 -1.05
CA VAL A 91 -12.55 -0.91 0.19
C VAL A 91 -11.28 -1.26 0.94
N LEU A 92 -10.35 -0.32 0.98
CA LEU A 92 -9.09 -0.43 1.71
C LEU A 92 -9.21 0.30 3.05
N LEU A 93 -9.21 -0.44 4.14
CA LEU A 93 -9.15 0.06 5.51
C LEU A 93 -7.68 0.01 5.96
N ASP A 94 -7.03 1.16 5.96
CA ASP A 94 -5.58 1.26 6.21
C ASP A 94 -5.31 1.43 7.71
N GLU A 95 -4.32 0.68 8.25
CA GLU A 95 -3.90 0.70 9.67
C GLU A 95 -5.04 0.37 10.65
N VAL A 96 -5.76 -0.73 10.40
CA VAL A 96 -6.95 -1.13 11.19
C VAL A 96 -6.68 -1.30 12.68
N GLU A 97 -5.45 -1.59 13.07
CA GLU A 97 -5.06 -1.69 14.49
C GLU A 97 -5.19 -0.38 15.27
N LYS A 98 -5.34 0.74 14.60
CA LYS A 98 -5.51 2.07 15.22
C LYS A 98 -6.96 2.43 15.47
N ALA A 99 -7.90 1.70 14.86
CA ALA A 99 -9.31 1.97 14.98
C ALA A 99 -9.85 1.69 16.38
N HIS A 100 -10.86 2.47 16.80
CA HIS A 100 -11.63 2.18 18.01
C HIS A 100 -12.39 0.84 17.88
N GLY A 101 -12.60 0.13 18.98
CA GLY A 101 -13.30 -1.15 19.01
C GLY A 101 -14.68 -1.16 18.35
N ASP A 102 -15.44 -0.06 18.45
CA ASP A 102 -16.77 0.07 17.86
C ASP A 102 -16.74 0.02 16.31
N VAL A 103 -15.62 0.36 15.67
CA VAL A 103 -15.43 0.22 14.22
C VAL A 103 -15.52 -1.25 13.81
N PHE A 104 -14.91 -2.16 14.58
CA PHE A 104 -14.96 -3.59 14.28
C PHE A 104 -16.37 -4.14 14.40
N ASN A 105 -17.18 -3.67 15.35
CA ASN A 105 -18.58 -4.05 15.49
C ASN A 105 -19.40 -3.65 14.25
N LEU A 106 -19.16 -2.47 13.70
CA LEU A 106 -19.79 -2.04 12.45
C LEU A 106 -19.33 -2.88 11.25
N LEU A 107 -18.03 -3.18 11.20
CA LEU A 107 -17.48 -4.00 10.11
C LEU A 107 -18.00 -5.42 10.14
N LEU A 108 -18.24 -6.03 11.33
CA LEU A 108 -18.84 -7.37 11.42
C LEU A 108 -20.14 -7.47 10.64
N GLN A 109 -21.00 -6.46 10.66
CA GLN A 109 -22.23 -6.45 9.87
C GLN A 109 -21.94 -6.55 8.36
N VAL A 110 -20.93 -5.82 7.88
CA VAL A 110 -20.52 -5.89 6.48
C VAL A 110 -19.93 -7.24 6.12
N LEU A 111 -19.10 -7.81 7.01
CA LEU A 111 -18.41 -9.07 6.77
C LEU A 111 -19.36 -10.27 6.75
N ASP A 112 -20.47 -10.21 7.52
CA ASP A 112 -21.45 -11.27 7.63
C ASP A 112 -22.58 -11.15 6.62
N GLU A 113 -23.17 -9.95 6.52
CA GLU A 113 -24.39 -9.73 5.75
C GLU A 113 -24.15 -8.99 4.43
N GLY A 114 -22.90 -8.56 4.15
CA GLY A 114 -22.55 -7.79 2.96
C GLY A 114 -23.29 -6.46 2.84
N ARG A 115 -23.75 -5.90 3.95
CA ARG A 115 -24.51 -4.64 3.97
C ARG A 115 -24.28 -3.89 5.26
N MET A 116 -24.54 -2.58 5.22
CA MET A 116 -24.43 -1.68 6.36
C MET A 116 -25.53 -0.64 6.30
N THR A 117 -26.15 -0.31 7.42
CA THR A 117 -27.16 0.74 7.51
C THR A 117 -26.44 2.08 7.77
N ASP A 118 -26.69 3.10 6.94
CA ASP A 118 -26.14 4.44 7.14
C ASP A 118 -26.91 5.22 8.23
N GLY A 119 -26.38 6.39 8.62
CA GLY A 119 -26.98 7.26 9.63
C GLY A 119 -28.38 7.78 9.27
N ASN A 120 -28.80 7.67 8.01
CA ASN A 120 -30.14 8.04 7.52
C ASN A 120 -31.09 6.85 7.45
N GLY A 121 -30.68 5.65 7.94
CA GLY A 121 -31.46 4.42 7.88
C GLY A 121 -31.46 3.73 6.51
N ARG A 122 -30.60 4.14 5.57
CA ARG A 122 -30.50 3.51 4.24
C ARG A 122 -29.56 2.33 4.30
N MET A 123 -29.93 1.24 3.62
CA MET A 123 -29.07 0.07 3.49
C MET A 123 -28.09 0.27 2.34
N VAL A 124 -26.81 0.15 2.62
CA VAL A 124 -25.70 0.22 1.64
C VAL A 124 -25.18 -1.20 1.40
N ASP A 125 -25.08 -1.58 0.13
CA ASP A 125 -24.69 -2.91 -0.33
C ASP A 125 -23.19 -3.01 -0.57
N PHE A 126 -22.52 -3.95 0.13
CA PHE A 126 -21.09 -4.25 0.03
C PHE A 126 -20.80 -5.59 -0.66
N ARG A 127 -21.82 -6.30 -1.14
CA ARG A 127 -21.66 -7.66 -1.70
C ARG A 127 -20.79 -7.69 -2.96
N ASN A 128 -20.73 -6.57 -3.69
CA ASN A 128 -19.91 -6.43 -4.88
C ASN A 128 -18.55 -5.76 -4.59
N THR A 129 -18.18 -5.60 -3.32
CA THR A 129 -16.90 -5.04 -2.93
C THR A 129 -15.90 -6.13 -2.52
N ILE A 130 -14.61 -5.79 -2.63
CA ILE A 130 -13.53 -6.52 -1.98
C ILE A 130 -13.05 -5.68 -0.80
N ILE A 131 -13.02 -6.24 0.39
CA ILE A 131 -12.56 -5.55 1.59
C ILE A 131 -11.12 -5.98 1.86
N ILE A 132 -10.23 -5.01 1.94
CA ILE A 132 -8.83 -5.20 2.28
C ILE A 132 -8.53 -4.36 3.52
N MET A 133 -8.01 -4.99 4.53
CA MET A 133 -7.55 -4.34 5.76
C MET A 133 -6.04 -4.43 5.82
N THR A 134 -5.34 -3.34 6.13
CA THR A 134 -3.89 -3.39 6.35
C THR A 134 -3.58 -3.25 7.82
N SER A 135 -2.55 -3.96 8.27
CA SER A 135 -2.01 -3.82 9.63
C SER A 135 -0.51 -4.04 9.64
N ASN A 136 0.15 -3.45 10.61
CA ASN A 136 1.56 -3.70 10.92
C ASN A 136 1.73 -4.53 12.20
N THR A 137 0.64 -5.06 12.75
CA THR A 137 0.63 -5.89 13.96
C THR A 137 1.46 -7.15 13.78
N GLY A 138 2.26 -7.47 14.78
CA GLY A 138 3.13 -8.64 14.79
C GLY A 138 4.42 -8.51 14.00
N THR A 139 4.51 -7.61 13.02
CA THR A 139 5.74 -7.46 12.21
C THR A 139 6.85 -6.72 12.95
N ARG A 140 6.52 -5.78 13.86
CA ARG A 140 7.51 -5.14 14.74
C ARG A 140 8.17 -6.17 15.66
N GLN A 141 7.39 -7.05 16.25
CA GLN A 141 7.89 -8.12 17.12
C GLN A 141 8.84 -9.07 16.39
N LEU A 142 8.58 -9.37 15.10
CA LEU A 142 9.48 -10.18 14.29
C LEU A 142 10.81 -9.47 14.00
N VAL A 143 10.79 -8.17 13.75
CA VAL A 143 12.00 -7.36 13.53
C VAL A 143 12.82 -7.24 14.82
N ASP A 144 12.18 -7.01 15.95
CA ASP A 144 12.83 -6.89 17.26
C ASP A 144 13.48 -8.23 17.68
N PHE A 145 12.85 -9.37 17.37
CA PHE A 145 13.42 -10.69 17.59
C PHE A 145 14.60 -11.00 16.66
N GLY A 146 14.57 -10.55 15.42
CA GLY A 146 15.69 -10.73 14.46
C GLY A 146 16.94 -9.95 14.87
N ASN A 147 16.78 -8.86 15.62
CA ASN A 147 17.88 -8.03 16.12
C ASN A 147 18.27 -8.33 17.59
N GLY A 148 17.60 -9.27 18.25
CA GLY A 148 17.80 -9.59 19.67
C GLY A 148 19.10 -10.34 19.92
N ILE A 149 19.97 -9.77 20.74
CA ILE A 149 21.17 -10.37 21.30
C ILE A 149 20.73 -11.54 22.18
N GLY A 150 20.81 -12.78 21.70
CA GLY A 150 20.62 -13.96 22.55
C GLY A 150 20.00 -15.21 21.97
N PHE A 151 19.52 -15.23 20.75
CA PHE A 151 19.08 -16.47 20.08
C PHE A 151 19.93 -16.78 18.85
N ASN A 152 20.46 -18.00 18.82
CA ASN A 152 21.40 -18.57 17.86
C ASN A 152 21.19 -18.04 16.43
N ALA A 153 22.26 -17.50 15.85
CA ALA A 153 22.40 -17.15 14.46
C ALA A 153 22.03 -18.29 13.45
N ALA A 154 21.90 -19.52 13.95
CA ALA A 154 21.45 -20.70 13.19
C ALA A 154 19.94 -20.71 12.88
N LEU A 155 19.11 -19.82 13.47
CA LEU A 155 17.70 -19.66 13.14
C LEU A 155 17.44 -18.50 12.16
N LEU A 156 18.48 -17.73 11.81
CA LEU A 156 18.42 -16.59 10.90
C LEU A 156 18.51 -16.99 9.42
N ASP A 157 18.63 -18.28 9.13
CA ASP A 157 18.42 -18.76 7.77
C ASP A 157 16.92 -18.71 7.47
N ASN A 158 16.49 -17.59 6.87
CA ASN A 158 15.08 -17.29 6.49
C ASN A 158 14.47 -18.38 5.57
N SER A 159 15.24 -19.38 5.19
CA SER A 159 14.83 -20.51 4.36
C SER A 159 14.33 -21.71 5.17
N SER A 160 14.51 -21.74 6.49
CA SER A 160 14.09 -22.91 7.29
C SER A 160 12.57 -22.88 7.56
N GLU A 161 11.89 -24.00 7.33
CA GLU A 161 10.46 -24.22 7.64
C GLU A 161 10.13 -23.82 9.09
N LYS A 162 11.03 -24.09 10.03
CA LYS A 162 10.88 -23.74 11.45
C LYS A 162 10.83 -22.24 11.70
N ALA A 163 11.60 -21.42 10.97
CA ALA A 163 11.58 -19.98 11.08
C ALA A 163 10.23 -19.41 10.57
N LYS A 164 9.70 -19.98 9.48
CA LYS A 164 8.39 -19.61 8.93
C LYS A 164 7.23 -19.99 9.88
N GLU A 165 7.28 -21.18 10.49
CA GLU A 165 6.30 -21.60 11.48
C GLU A 165 6.32 -20.70 12.72
N TYR A 166 7.51 -20.37 13.20
CA TYR A 166 7.65 -19.44 14.33
C TYR A 166 7.08 -18.05 13.99
N ALA A 167 7.43 -17.49 12.85
CA ALA A 167 6.91 -16.22 12.38
C ALA A 167 5.37 -16.24 12.32
N ARG A 168 4.78 -17.29 11.75
CA ARG A 168 3.32 -17.48 11.72
C ARG A 168 2.71 -17.53 13.13
N SER A 169 3.34 -18.24 14.06
CA SER A 169 2.85 -18.33 15.45
C SER A 169 2.87 -16.97 16.17
N VAL A 170 3.91 -16.17 15.97
CA VAL A 170 4.02 -14.81 16.53
C VAL A 170 2.93 -13.91 15.95
N ILE A 171 2.74 -13.94 14.63
CA ILE A 171 1.69 -13.16 13.96
C ILE A 171 0.31 -13.57 14.49
N GLN A 172 0.00 -14.87 14.55
CA GLN A 172 -1.29 -15.35 15.06
C GLN A 172 -1.56 -14.92 16.50
N LYS A 173 -0.55 -15.01 17.39
CA LYS A 173 -0.68 -14.54 18.77
C LYS A 173 -0.92 -13.03 18.84
N SER A 174 -0.20 -12.25 18.06
CA SER A 174 -0.37 -10.79 18.02
C SER A 174 -1.74 -10.39 17.50
N LEU A 175 -2.26 -11.07 16.48
CA LEU A 175 -3.60 -10.85 15.96
C LEU A 175 -4.68 -11.22 16.98
N ALA A 176 -4.54 -12.38 17.63
CA ALA A 176 -5.49 -12.83 18.66
C ALA A 176 -5.53 -11.92 19.89
N HIS A 177 -4.43 -11.21 20.19
CA HIS A 177 -4.39 -10.21 21.23
C HIS A 177 -5.10 -8.90 20.85
N GLN A 178 -5.06 -8.54 19.58
CA GLN A 178 -5.52 -7.23 19.10
C GLN A 178 -6.94 -7.25 18.55
N PHE A 179 -7.35 -8.37 17.94
CA PHE A 179 -8.64 -8.50 17.29
C PHE A 179 -9.45 -9.63 17.94
N ALA A 180 -10.76 -9.41 18.09
CA ALA A 180 -11.64 -10.43 18.60
C ALA A 180 -11.64 -11.68 17.68
N PRO A 181 -11.69 -12.91 18.24
CA PRO A 181 -11.73 -14.13 17.44
C PRO A 181 -12.87 -14.16 16.42
N GLU A 182 -14.01 -13.56 16.77
CA GLU A 182 -15.16 -13.44 15.89
C GLU A 182 -14.81 -12.66 14.62
N PHE A 183 -14.08 -11.55 14.74
CA PHE A 183 -13.64 -10.76 13.61
C PHE A 183 -12.64 -11.52 12.73
N LEU A 184 -11.64 -12.17 13.33
CA LEU A 184 -10.64 -12.95 12.59
C LEU A 184 -11.26 -14.11 11.81
N ASN A 185 -12.31 -14.75 12.33
CA ASN A 185 -13.02 -15.85 11.66
C ASN A 185 -13.84 -15.39 10.44
N ARG A 186 -14.05 -14.10 10.24
CA ARG A 186 -14.76 -13.54 9.07
C ARG A 186 -13.82 -13.23 7.90
N LEU A 187 -12.51 -13.27 8.14
CA LEU A 187 -11.51 -13.09 7.09
C LEU A 187 -11.46 -14.32 6.19
N ASP A 188 -11.40 -14.10 4.89
CA ASP A 188 -11.18 -15.19 3.93
C ASP A 188 -9.71 -15.63 3.94
N GLU A 189 -8.78 -14.67 4.10
CA GLU A 189 -7.35 -14.95 4.12
C GLU A 189 -6.55 -13.82 4.77
N ILE A 190 -5.46 -14.21 5.44
CA ILE A 190 -4.46 -13.30 5.99
C ILE A 190 -3.19 -13.44 5.15
N ILE A 191 -2.79 -12.37 4.50
CA ILE A 191 -1.64 -12.32 3.58
C ILE A 191 -0.52 -11.54 4.26
N THR A 192 0.61 -12.21 4.47
CA THR A 192 1.80 -11.59 5.04
C THR A 192 2.71 -11.07 3.93
N PHE A 193 3.18 -9.83 4.08
CA PHE A 193 4.15 -9.20 3.21
C PHE A 193 5.52 -9.25 3.87
N ASP A 194 6.45 -9.90 3.22
CA ASP A 194 7.84 -9.96 3.66
C ASP A 194 8.54 -8.62 3.51
N GLN A 195 9.67 -8.46 4.19
CA GLN A 195 10.54 -7.31 3.96
C GLN A 195 11.09 -7.35 2.53
N LEU A 196 11.25 -6.16 1.96
CA LEU A 196 11.79 -6.03 0.60
C LEU A 196 13.29 -6.36 0.61
N ASP A 197 13.67 -7.29 -0.23
CA ASP A 197 15.06 -7.58 -0.52
C ASP A 197 15.63 -6.59 -1.56
N ASN A 198 16.94 -6.60 -1.76
CA ASN A 198 17.60 -5.70 -2.70
C ASN A 198 17.09 -5.89 -4.14
N THR A 199 16.68 -7.10 -4.52
CA THR A 199 16.16 -7.38 -5.86
C THR A 199 14.77 -6.78 -6.06
N ALA A 200 13.92 -6.85 -5.05
CA ALA A 200 12.60 -6.22 -5.06
C ALA A 200 12.71 -4.69 -5.07
N ILE A 201 13.64 -4.12 -4.27
CA ILE A 201 13.87 -2.68 -4.23
C ILE A 201 14.31 -2.15 -5.61
N ARG A 202 15.25 -2.84 -6.29
CA ARG A 202 15.67 -2.48 -7.64
C ARG A 202 14.49 -2.48 -8.64
N LYS A 203 13.63 -3.50 -8.58
CA LYS A 203 12.41 -3.53 -9.43
C LYS A 203 11.48 -2.36 -9.14
N ILE A 204 11.36 -1.94 -7.88
CA ILE A 204 10.54 -0.78 -7.51
C ILE A 204 11.17 0.50 -8.08
N VAL A 205 12.50 0.64 -8.01
CA VAL A 205 13.24 1.75 -8.65
C VAL A 205 12.91 1.79 -10.14
N ASP A 206 13.01 0.67 -10.86
CA ASP A 206 12.71 0.61 -12.29
C ASP A 206 11.25 1.02 -12.61
N ILE A 207 10.29 0.59 -11.79
CA ILE A 207 8.87 0.96 -11.96
C ILE A 207 8.66 2.47 -11.76
N GLU A 208 9.23 3.06 -10.72
CA GLU A 208 9.07 4.49 -10.44
C GLU A 208 9.82 5.35 -11.48
N LEU A 209 11.02 4.94 -11.89
CA LEU A 209 11.78 5.60 -12.94
C LEU A 209 11.09 5.52 -14.30
N SER A 210 10.49 4.39 -14.66
CA SER A 210 9.78 4.25 -15.92
C SER A 210 8.62 5.23 -16.06
N ARG A 211 7.94 5.56 -14.95
CA ARG A 211 6.87 6.56 -14.93
C ARG A 211 7.41 7.98 -15.13
N LEU A 212 8.55 8.27 -14.51
CA LEU A 212 9.24 9.56 -14.70
C LEU A 212 9.74 9.72 -16.13
N PHE A 213 10.44 8.70 -16.63
CA PHE A 213 11.03 8.72 -17.97
C PHE A 213 9.96 8.81 -19.07
N LYS A 214 8.79 8.19 -18.88
CA LYS A 214 7.67 8.37 -19.79
C LYS A 214 7.24 9.83 -19.89
N ARG A 215 7.12 10.55 -18.77
CA ARG A 215 6.78 11.99 -18.77
C ARG A 215 7.84 12.82 -19.48
N ILE A 216 9.12 12.50 -19.29
CA ILE A 216 10.24 13.21 -19.94
C ILE A 216 10.28 12.90 -21.44
N ASN A 217 10.00 11.65 -21.83
CA ASN A 217 9.88 11.27 -23.23
C ASN A 217 8.72 11.99 -23.94
N ASP A 218 7.60 12.18 -23.25
CA ASP A 218 6.46 12.95 -23.78
C ASP A 218 6.83 14.44 -24.01
N MET A 219 7.86 14.94 -23.31
CA MET A 219 8.45 16.29 -23.54
C MET A 219 9.48 16.31 -24.68
N GLY A 220 9.82 15.14 -25.25
CA GLY A 220 10.75 15.03 -26.39
C GLY A 220 12.19 14.69 -26.02
N TYR A 221 12.48 14.31 -24.77
CA TYR A 221 13.80 13.90 -24.31
C TYR A 221 13.85 12.40 -24.04
N ALA A 222 14.92 11.72 -24.48
CA ALA A 222 15.23 10.36 -24.08
C ALA A 222 16.07 10.37 -22.79
N VAL A 223 15.89 9.40 -21.91
CA VAL A 223 16.66 9.29 -20.67
C VAL A 223 17.31 7.91 -20.58
N GLU A 224 18.61 7.89 -20.34
CA GLU A 224 19.40 6.70 -20.07
C GLU A 224 19.92 6.77 -18.63
N ILE A 225 19.87 5.68 -17.89
CA ILE A 225 20.37 5.58 -16.51
C ILE A 225 21.26 4.36 -16.35
N SER A 226 22.42 4.54 -15.70
CA SER A 226 23.32 3.42 -15.40
C SER A 226 22.81 2.52 -14.28
N ASP A 227 23.27 1.26 -14.24
CA ASP A 227 22.90 0.32 -13.17
C ASP A 227 23.49 0.73 -11.81
N GLU A 228 24.62 1.41 -11.82
CA GLU A 228 25.26 2.00 -10.64
C GLU A 228 24.36 3.11 -10.05
N ALA A 229 23.83 3.98 -10.89
CA ALA A 229 22.90 5.04 -10.46
C ALA A 229 21.60 4.46 -9.87
N LYS A 230 21.05 3.40 -10.47
CA LYS A 230 19.89 2.67 -9.90
C LYS A 230 20.21 2.05 -8.55
N THR A 231 21.40 1.49 -8.39
CA THR A 231 21.85 0.90 -7.12
C THR A 231 21.99 1.96 -6.04
N LEU A 232 22.55 3.10 -6.38
CA LEU A 232 22.68 4.24 -5.47
C LEU A 232 21.30 4.75 -5.02
N LEU A 233 20.35 4.90 -5.95
CA LEU A 233 18.96 5.25 -5.62
C LEU A 233 18.28 4.23 -4.72
N ALA A 234 18.48 2.94 -5.00
CA ALA A 234 17.95 1.87 -4.17
C ALA A 234 18.46 1.98 -2.72
N ASN A 235 19.75 2.21 -2.54
CA ASN A 235 20.37 2.37 -1.23
C ASN A 235 19.90 3.64 -0.49
N LYS A 236 19.79 4.77 -1.19
CA LYS A 236 19.32 6.05 -0.61
C LYS A 236 17.80 6.05 -0.36
N GLY A 237 17.06 5.30 -1.15
CA GLY A 237 15.59 5.25 -1.11
C GLY A 237 15.01 4.15 -0.23
N TYR A 238 15.82 3.28 0.35
CA TYR A 238 15.38 2.21 1.22
C TYR A 238 15.73 2.48 2.68
N SER A 239 14.81 2.14 3.57
CA SER A 239 15.05 2.13 5.03
C SER A 239 14.41 0.88 5.63
N PRO A 240 15.11 0.13 6.52
CA PRO A 240 14.54 -1.01 7.23
C PRO A 240 13.25 -0.68 7.98
N GLN A 241 13.14 0.55 8.48
CA GLN A 241 11.99 1.03 9.25
C GLN A 241 10.81 1.45 8.37
N TYR A 242 11.08 2.05 7.19
CA TYR A 242 10.06 2.65 6.32
C TYR A 242 9.92 1.95 4.97
N GLY A 243 10.68 0.87 4.74
CA GLY A 243 10.67 0.11 3.49
C GLY A 243 11.06 0.97 2.28
N ALA A 244 10.35 0.83 1.19
CA ALA A 244 10.55 1.62 -0.04
C ALA A 244 9.83 2.99 -0.02
N ARG A 245 9.19 3.39 1.08
CA ARG A 245 8.47 4.68 1.16
C ARG A 245 9.37 5.91 0.88
N PRO A 246 10.64 5.96 1.36
CA PRO A 246 11.55 7.07 1.06
C PRO A 246 12.02 7.12 -0.39
N LEU A 247 11.88 6.03 -1.16
CA LEU A 247 12.39 5.94 -2.54
C LEU A 247 11.81 7.02 -3.46
N LYS A 248 10.53 7.29 -3.33
CA LYS A 248 9.87 8.32 -4.14
C LYS A 248 10.47 9.71 -3.89
N ARG A 249 10.78 10.02 -2.62
CA ARG A 249 11.46 11.27 -2.26
C ARG A 249 12.91 11.29 -2.76
N ALA A 250 13.62 10.15 -2.67
CA ALA A 250 14.96 10.03 -3.21
C ALA A 250 14.99 10.30 -4.73
N ILE A 251 14.07 9.69 -5.49
CA ILE A 251 13.94 9.96 -6.94
C ILE A 251 13.65 11.43 -7.19
N GLN A 252 12.73 12.04 -6.45
CA GLN A 252 12.43 13.46 -6.57
C GLN A 252 13.68 14.31 -6.36
N THR A 253 14.35 14.15 -5.22
CA THR A 253 15.50 15.01 -4.84
C THR A 253 16.73 14.78 -5.71
N TYR A 254 17.04 13.52 -6.05
CA TYR A 254 18.30 13.20 -6.75
C TYR A 254 18.17 13.17 -8.27
N ILE A 255 16.94 13.07 -8.81
CA ILE A 255 16.71 13.03 -10.26
C ILE A 255 15.78 14.14 -10.71
N GLU A 256 14.53 14.23 -10.20
CA GLU A 256 13.55 15.19 -10.73
C GLU A 256 14.02 16.64 -10.57
N ASP A 257 14.53 17.01 -9.39
CA ASP A 257 15.01 18.38 -9.13
C ASP A 257 16.20 18.73 -10.02
N VAL A 258 17.18 17.82 -10.17
CA VAL A 258 18.36 18.02 -11.02
C VAL A 258 17.98 18.07 -12.50
N LEU A 259 17.05 17.22 -12.93
CA LEU A 259 16.51 17.27 -14.31
C LEU A 259 15.79 18.58 -14.60
N CYS A 260 15.04 19.11 -13.63
CA CYS A 260 14.38 20.40 -13.80
C CYS A 260 15.40 21.54 -14.02
N GLU A 261 16.46 21.58 -13.21
CA GLU A 261 17.54 22.58 -13.39
C GLU A 261 18.22 22.45 -14.76
N LEU A 262 18.52 21.20 -15.18
CA LEU A 262 19.14 20.93 -16.48
C LEU A 262 18.24 21.37 -17.64
N LEU A 263 16.96 21.02 -17.59
CA LEU A 263 15.99 21.34 -18.65
C LEU A 263 15.67 22.84 -18.74
N LEU A 264 15.71 23.55 -17.61
CA LEU A 264 15.53 25.00 -17.58
C LEU A 264 16.74 25.76 -18.10
N SER A 265 17.96 25.21 -17.99
CA SER A 265 19.20 25.80 -18.47
C SER A 265 19.44 25.55 -19.96
N ASP A 266 18.68 24.68 -20.62
CA ASP A 266 18.86 24.34 -22.04
C ASP A 266 18.16 25.34 -22.98
N ASP A 267 18.87 26.43 -23.28
CA ASP A 267 18.40 27.45 -24.24
C ASP A 267 18.41 26.97 -25.71
N LYS A 268 19.10 25.88 -26.04
CA LYS A 268 19.34 25.47 -27.43
C LYS A 268 18.65 24.22 -27.92
N ARG A 269 18.06 23.43 -27.03
CA ARG A 269 17.30 22.16 -27.34
C ARG A 269 17.98 21.26 -28.39
N THR A 270 19.32 21.22 -28.40
CA THR A 270 20.10 20.52 -29.42
C THR A 270 20.32 19.04 -29.12
N SER A 271 20.49 18.67 -27.86
CA SER A 271 20.62 17.25 -27.45
C SER A 271 19.32 16.75 -26.85
N LYS A 272 18.86 15.59 -27.33
CA LYS A 272 17.60 14.99 -26.90
C LYS A 272 17.77 13.81 -25.93
N THR A 273 19.01 13.46 -25.61
CA THR A 273 19.30 12.33 -24.72
C THR A 273 19.97 12.83 -23.45
N ILE A 274 19.41 12.44 -22.31
CA ILE A 274 19.92 12.76 -20.98
C ILE A 274 20.52 11.49 -20.39
N ALA A 275 21.75 11.54 -19.92
CA ALA A 275 22.44 10.47 -19.23
C ALA A 275 22.42 10.74 -17.72
N ILE A 276 22.09 9.69 -16.94
CA ILE A 276 22.13 9.70 -15.49
C ILE A 276 23.15 8.65 -15.04
N ASP A 277 24.21 9.10 -14.40
CA ASP A 277 25.30 8.25 -13.93
C ASP A 277 25.72 8.61 -12.50
N VAL A 278 26.67 7.88 -11.93
CA VAL A 278 27.24 8.15 -10.61
C VAL A 278 28.52 8.98 -10.78
N ASP A 279 28.60 10.10 -10.08
CA ASP A 279 29.85 10.83 -9.87
C ASP A 279 30.58 10.22 -8.67
N GLY A 280 31.91 10.09 -8.74
CA GLY A 280 32.77 9.33 -7.83
C GLY A 280 32.58 9.54 -6.32
N ASP A 281 31.77 10.51 -5.91
CA ASP A 281 31.46 10.88 -4.52
C ASP A 281 30.05 10.44 -4.05
N ASP A 282 29.53 9.33 -4.57
CA ASP A 282 28.21 8.82 -4.16
C ASP A 282 27.06 9.80 -4.47
N LYS A 283 27.22 10.59 -5.53
CA LYS A 283 26.25 11.54 -6.07
C LYS A 283 25.80 11.12 -7.46
N LEU A 284 24.57 11.49 -7.82
CA LEU A 284 24.10 11.32 -9.19
C LEU A 284 24.53 12.51 -10.03
N LYS A 285 25.08 12.22 -11.21
CA LYS A 285 25.40 13.18 -12.25
C LYS A 285 24.37 13.06 -13.34
N VAL A 286 23.75 14.17 -13.71
CA VAL A 286 22.73 14.23 -14.77
C VAL A 286 23.23 15.23 -15.80
N GLU A 287 23.42 14.80 -17.05
CA GLU A 287 23.94 15.63 -18.11
C GLU A 287 23.33 15.28 -19.47
N PHE A 288 23.35 16.22 -20.40
CA PHE A 288 23.02 15.91 -21.79
C PHE A 288 24.14 15.07 -22.41
N LYS A 289 23.75 13.98 -23.06
CA LYS A 289 24.65 13.14 -23.82
C LYS A 289 24.99 13.90 -25.13
N GLU A 290 26.26 14.21 -25.34
CA GLU A 290 26.68 14.76 -26.63
C GLU A 290 26.30 13.77 -27.74
N SER A 291 25.55 14.25 -28.72
CA SER A 291 25.29 13.46 -29.92
C SER A 291 26.66 13.24 -30.57
N ALA A 292 27.14 12.00 -30.65
CA ALA A 292 28.25 11.67 -31.52
C ALA A 292 27.85 12.14 -32.92
N ALA A 293 28.50 13.20 -33.38
CA ALA A 293 28.34 13.67 -34.73
C ALA A 293 28.81 12.54 -35.66
N GLU A 294 27.86 11.93 -36.40
CA GLU A 294 28.18 11.18 -37.63
C GLU A 294 28.49 12.14 -38.77
#